data_15f6c8fc5bf3ed3784c9332f5ffa820b
#
_entry.id   15f6c8fc5bf3ed3784c9332f5ffa820b
#
_cell.length_a   1.000
_cell.length_b   1.000
_cell.length_c   1.000
_cell.angle_alpha   90.00
_cell.angle_beta   90.00
_cell.angle_gamma   90.00
#
_symmetry.space_group_name_H-M   'P 1'
#
loop_
_entity.id
_entity.type
_entity.pdbx_description
1 polymer ?
#
loop_
_entity_poly.entity_id
_entity_poly.type
_entity_poly.pdbx_seq_one_letter_code
_entity_poly.pdbx_strand_id
1 'polypeptide(L)'
;MMNVIEIDHLTYSYPGAEQPTLKDITVKIKKGDFLAIVGNNGCGKSTFCKTLNGLIPQFISGDFQGSVRACDLDTRETDVGTLARKVGYVYQDFENQIIRPTVLDDASYACLNYAMPDYRERGLQALEQCGLKGKQDDFIWQLSGGQTHLLALAGAVSLQPEVLILDEPIAQLDPKHA
;
A
#
# COMPACT_ATOMS: atom_id res chain seq x y z
N MET A 1 -7.86 -10.44 -20.58
CA MET A 1 -7.89 -9.84 -19.23
C MET A 1 -6.67 -8.95 -19.11
N MET A 2 -6.83 -7.75 -18.59
CA MET A 2 -5.75 -6.74 -18.48
C MET A 2 -4.87 -7.06 -17.26
N ASN A 3 -3.55 -7.05 -17.44
CA ASN A 3 -2.61 -7.15 -16.34
C ASN A 3 -2.58 -5.80 -15.62
N VAL A 4 -2.63 -5.82 -14.29
CA VAL A 4 -2.50 -4.60 -13.46
C VAL A 4 -1.08 -4.48 -12.89
N ILE A 5 -0.34 -5.59 -12.80
CA ILE A 5 1.08 -5.61 -12.47
C ILE A 5 1.80 -6.46 -13.51
N GLU A 6 2.91 -5.95 -14.03
CA GLU A 6 3.83 -6.68 -14.90
C GLU A 6 5.26 -6.48 -14.39
N ILE A 7 5.93 -7.58 -14.13
CA ILE A 7 7.31 -7.61 -13.67
C ILE A 7 8.10 -8.50 -14.62
N ASP A 8 9.22 -7.99 -15.11
CA ASP A 8 10.07 -8.69 -16.05
C ASP A 8 11.52 -8.66 -15.57
N HIS A 9 12.05 -9.83 -15.21
CA HIS A 9 13.42 -10.06 -14.75
C HIS A 9 13.88 -9.13 -13.62
N LEU A 10 12.99 -8.80 -12.65
CA LEU A 10 13.31 -7.93 -11.53
C LEU A 10 14.39 -8.55 -10.64
N THR A 11 15.51 -7.88 -10.55
CA THR A 11 16.57 -8.14 -9.56
C THR A 11 16.84 -6.85 -8.81
N TYR A 12 16.91 -6.93 -7.47
CA TYR A 12 17.19 -5.76 -6.65
C TYR A 12 18.12 -6.09 -5.48
N SER A 13 19.12 -5.22 -5.28
CA SER A 13 20.06 -5.27 -4.15
C SER A 13 20.09 -3.94 -3.41
N TYR A 14 20.03 -3.97 -2.08
CA TYR A 14 20.32 -2.78 -1.27
C TYR A 14 21.79 -2.39 -1.37
N PRO A 15 22.15 -1.10 -1.16
CA PRO A 15 23.54 -0.66 -1.17
C PRO A 15 24.38 -1.45 -0.17
N GLY A 16 25.48 -2.01 -0.62
CA GLY A 16 26.42 -2.80 0.20
C GLY A 16 25.96 -4.23 0.50
N ALA A 17 24.85 -4.70 -0.05
CA ALA A 17 24.44 -6.09 0.08
C ALA A 17 25.33 -7.02 -0.77
N GLU A 18 25.78 -8.14 -0.20
CA GLU A 18 26.59 -9.15 -0.91
C GLU A 18 25.76 -9.95 -1.93
N GLN A 19 24.44 -10.02 -1.73
CA GLN A 19 23.52 -10.76 -2.59
C GLN A 19 22.24 -9.97 -2.85
N PRO A 20 21.58 -10.20 -3.99
CA PRO A 20 20.30 -9.59 -4.28
C PRO A 20 19.23 -10.01 -3.28
N THR A 21 18.43 -9.04 -2.82
CA THR A 21 17.23 -9.29 -2.01
C THR A 21 16.09 -9.85 -2.86
N LEU A 22 15.94 -9.37 -4.08
CA LEU A 22 15.04 -9.92 -5.09
C LEU A 22 15.90 -10.43 -6.25
N LYS A 23 15.60 -11.64 -6.76
CA LYS A 23 16.43 -12.27 -7.77
C LYS A 23 15.57 -12.81 -8.91
N ASP A 24 15.72 -12.22 -10.09
CA ASP A 24 15.12 -12.66 -11.36
C ASP A 24 13.62 -13.00 -11.27
N ILE A 25 12.84 -12.06 -10.73
CA ILE A 25 11.41 -12.23 -10.55
C ILE A 25 10.70 -11.82 -11.85
N THR A 26 9.92 -12.74 -12.41
CA THR A 26 9.03 -12.46 -13.54
C THR A 26 7.63 -12.93 -13.18
N VAL A 27 6.66 -11.98 -13.14
CA VAL A 27 5.26 -12.26 -12.80
C VAL A 27 4.31 -11.28 -13.44
N LYS A 28 3.11 -11.74 -13.76
CA LYS A 28 2.00 -10.93 -14.25
C LYS A 28 0.77 -11.16 -13.36
N ILE A 29 0.19 -10.08 -12.85
CA ILE A 29 -1.00 -10.12 -12.00
C ILE A 29 -2.13 -9.43 -12.78
N LYS A 30 -3.27 -10.10 -12.86
CA LYS A 30 -4.43 -9.61 -13.61
C LYS A 30 -5.35 -8.81 -12.69
N LYS A 31 -6.15 -7.94 -13.27
CA LYS A 31 -7.21 -7.25 -12.54
C LYS A 31 -8.19 -8.25 -11.92
N GLY A 32 -8.41 -8.14 -10.61
CA GLY A 32 -9.27 -9.02 -9.82
C GLY A 32 -8.56 -10.23 -9.21
N ASP A 33 -7.27 -10.44 -9.51
CA ASP A 33 -6.50 -11.49 -8.83
C ASP A 33 -6.28 -11.13 -7.36
N PHE A 34 -6.25 -12.16 -6.51
CA PHE A 34 -5.77 -12.09 -5.14
C PHE A 34 -4.45 -12.87 -5.04
N LEU A 35 -3.36 -12.15 -4.78
CA LEU A 35 -2.02 -12.74 -4.67
C LEU A 35 -1.54 -12.72 -3.23
N ALA A 36 -1.24 -13.89 -2.65
CA ALA A 36 -0.56 -14.00 -1.37
C ALA A 36 0.94 -14.22 -1.56
N ILE A 37 1.76 -13.36 -0.95
CA ILE A 37 3.22 -13.48 -0.92
C ILE A 37 3.62 -14.05 0.44
N VAL A 38 4.14 -15.26 0.46
CA VAL A 38 4.52 -15.97 1.67
C VAL A 38 6.02 -16.24 1.71
N GLY A 39 6.59 -16.26 2.91
CA GLY A 39 8.01 -16.51 3.12
C GLY A 39 8.49 -16.07 4.50
N ASN A 40 9.69 -16.48 4.87
CA ASN A 40 10.29 -16.14 6.15
C ASN A 40 10.55 -14.64 6.29
N ASN A 41 10.75 -14.16 7.54
CA ASN A 41 11.14 -12.77 7.77
C ASN A 41 12.50 -12.50 7.10
N GLY A 42 12.61 -11.33 6.47
CA GLY A 42 13.82 -10.93 5.74
C GLY A 42 13.98 -11.52 4.32
N CYS A 43 13.04 -12.33 3.82
CA CYS A 43 13.14 -12.90 2.47
C CYS A 43 12.80 -11.94 1.33
N GLY A 44 12.48 -10.66 1.62
CA GLY A 44 12.25 -9.64 0.60
C GLY A 44 10.77 -9.31 0.29
N LYS A 45 9.78 -9.80 1.07
CA LYS A 45 8.35 -9.52 0.84
C LYS A 45 8.06 -8.00 0.74
N SER A 46 8.41 -7.25 1.79
CA SER A 46 8.21 -5.79 1.81
C SER A 46 9.05 -5.06 0.77
N THR A 47 10.24 -5.59 0.43
CA THR A 47 11.07 -5.07 -0.66
C THR A 47 10.33 -5.21 -1.99
N PHE A 48 9.77 -6.38 -2.26
CA PHE A 48 8.95 -6.63 -3.45
C PHE A 48 7.74 -5.69 -3.50
N CYS A 49 6.98 -5.57 -2.41
CA CYS A 49 5.84 -4.65 -2.32
C CYS A 49 6.24 -3.19 -2.64
N LYS A 50 7.39 -2.74 -2.15
CA LYS A 50 7.90 -1.38 -2.37
C LYS A 50 8.36 -1.13 -3.82
N THR A 51 8.65 -2.16 -4.60
CA THR A 51 8.91 -1.98 -6.04
C THR A 51 7.63 -1.70 -6.83
N LEU A 52 6.47 -2.19 -6.34
CA LEU A 52 5.20 -2.03 -7.03
C LEU A 52 4.61 -0.62 -6.92
N ASN A 53 4.94 0.12 -5.85
CA ASN A 53 4.46 1.48 -5.62
C ASN A 53 5.50 2.56 -5.95
N GLY A 54 6.67 2.18 -6.49
CA GLY A 54 7.73 3.09 -6.90
C GLY A 54 8.62 3.62 -5.76
N LEU A 55 8.38 3.25 -4.50
CA LEU A 55 9.29 3.61 -3.40
C LEU A 55 10.70 3.07 -3.65
N ILE A 56 10.80 1.89 -4.24
CA ILE A 56 12.03 1.35 -4.82
C ILE A 56 11.88 1.47 -6.35
N PRO A 57 12.84 2.09 -7.05
CA PRO A 57 14.10 2.64 -6.56
C PRO A 57 14.09 4.15 -6.25
N GLN A 58 12.95 4.85 -6.34
CA GLN A 58 12.94 6.32 -6.34
C GLN A 58 13.34 6.96 -5.00
N PHE A 59 12.90 6.39 -3.87
CA PHE A 59 13.22 6.87 -2.52
C PHE A 59 14.19 5.95 -1.78
N ILE A 60 14.18 4.67 -2.14
CA ILE A 60 15.05 3.65 -1.55
C ILE A 60 15.99 3.20 -2.66
N SER A 61 17.18 3.78 -2.68
CA SER A 61 18.21 3.51 -3.70
C SER A 61 18.78 2.09 -3.57
N GLY A 62 19.29 1.57 -4.69
CA GLY A 62 19.92 0.25 -4.79
C GLY A 62 20.19 -0.10 -6.25
N ASP A 63 20.76 -1.29 -6.47
CA ASP A 63 20.93 -1.83 -7.81
C ASP A 63 19.61 -2.49 -8.24
N PHE A 64 18.93 -1.87 -9.22
CA PHE A 64 17.64 -2.28 -9.74
C PHE A 64 17.78 -2.66 -11.21
N GLN A 65 17.53 -3.92 -11.52
CA GLN A 65 17.57 -4.48 -12.88
C GLN A 65 16.18 -5.04 -13.26
N GLY A 66 15.92 -5.11 -14.56
CA GLY A 66 14.62 -5.51 -15.08
C GLY A 66 13.61 -4.35 -15.11
N SER A 67 12.32 -4.66 -15.15
CA SER A 67 11.26 -3.67 -15.18
C SER A 67 10.07 -4.05 -14.29
N VAL A 68 9.41 -3.03 -13.74
CA VAL A 68 8.17 -3.17 -12.97
C VAL A 68 7.18 -2.14 -13.49
N ARG A 69 6.00 -2.60 -13.90
CA ARG A 69 4.88 -1.76 -14.30
C ARG A 69 3.68 -2.02 -13.41
N ALA A 70 3.06 -0.96 -12.94
CA ALA A 70 1.82 -1.01 -12.16
C ALA A 70 0.77 -0.14 -12.85
N CYS A 71 -0.39 -0.71 -13.18
CA CYS A 71 -1.49 -0.02 -13.87
C CYS A 71 -1.01 0.72 -15.14
N ASP A 72 -0.23 0.04 -15.99
CA ASP A 72 0.43 0.54 -17.21
C ASP A 72 1.51 1.62 -17.00
N LEU A 73 1.84 1.98 -15.76
CA LEU A 73 2.87 2.95 -15.42
C LEU A 73 4.19 2.25 -15.06
N ASP A 74 5.31 2.70 -15.62
CA ASP A 74 6.64 2.23 -15.19
C ASP A 74 6.97 2.84 -13.83
N THR A 75 7.31 1.99 -12.84
CA THR A 75 7.52 2.43 -11.45
C THR A 75 8.82 3.20 -11.24
N ARG A 76 9.74 3.19 -12.19
CA ARG A 76 10.99 3.99 -12.14
C ARG A 76 10.81 5.38 -12.75
N GLU A 77 9.95 5.50 -13.74
CA GLU A 77 9.79 6.74 -14.53
C GLU A 77 8.62 7.59 -14.04
N THR A 78 7.60 6.95 -13.43
CA THR A 78 6.39 7.63 -12.95
C THR A 78 6.59 8.04 -11.50
N ASP A 79 6.35 9.32 -11.17
CA ASP A 79 6.46 9.81 -9.80
C ASP A 79 5.56 9.03 -8.84
N VAL A 80 6.02 8.86 -7.58
CA VAL A 80 5.33 8.08 -6.56
C VAL A 80 3.94 8.62 -6.24
N GLY A 81 3.73 9.94 -6.33
CA GLY A 81 2.41 10.54 -6.13
C GLY A 81 1.40 10.07 -7.19
N THR A 82 1.80 10.01 -8.45
CA THR A 82 0.96 9.48 -9.53
C THR A 82 0.69 7.98 -9.35
N LEU A 83 1.71 7.20 -8.97
CA LEU A 83 1.55 5.77 -8.67
C LEU A 83 0.60 5.54 -7.49
N ALA A 84 0.72 6.32 -6.41
CA ALA A 84 -0.08 6.16 -5.19
C ALA A 84 -1.59 6.41 -5.40
N ARG A 85 -1.99 7.10 -6.47
CA ARG A 85 -3.40 7.21 -6.86
C ARG A 85 -3.98 5.88 -7.36
N LYS A 86 -3.13 4.99 -7.88
CA LYS A 86 -3.52 3.71 -8.50
C LYS A 86 -3.15 2.49 -7.68
N VAL A 87 -2.09 2.62 -6.87
CA VAL A 87 -1.54 1.55 -6.03
C VAL A 87 -1.63 1.98 -4.57
N GLY A 88 -2.69 1.55 -3.88
CA GLY A 88 -2.84 1.74 -2.44
C GLY A 88 -1.88 0.84 -1.68
N TYR A 89 -1.33 1.33 -0.58
CA TYR A 89 -0.39 0.59 0.25
C TYR A 89 -0.73 0.74 1.73
N VAL A 90 -0.83 -0.37 2.44
CA VAL A 90 -0.90 -0.43 3.91
C VAL A 90 0.39 -1.05 4.42
N TYR A 91 1.13 -0.28 5.22
CA TYR A 91 2.41 -0.70 5.78
C TYR A 91 2.24 -1.69 6.93
N GLN A 92 3.25 -2.52 7.16
CA GLN A 92 3.34 -3.40 8.33
C GLN A 92 3.20 -2.59 9.64
N ASP A 93 3.85 -1.44 9.71
CA ASP A 93 3.77 -0.48 10.82
C ASP A 93 2.74 0.61 10.49
N PHE A 94 1.47 0.23 10.50
CA PHE A 94 0.35 1.08 10.08
C PHE A 94 0.13 2.30 10.98
N GLU A 95 0.60 2.28 12.23
CA GLU A 95 0.49 3.43 13.15
C GLU A 95 1.26 4.64 12.61
N ASN A 96 2.39 4.41 11.94
CA ASN A 96 3.18 5.47 11.29
C ASN A 96 2.51 6.04 10.02
N GLN A 97 1.44 5.41 9.56
CA GLN A 97 0.66 5.86 8.39
C GLN A 97 -0.42 6.88 8.79
N ILE A 98 -0.82 6.88 10.05
CA ILE A 98 -1.85 7.77 10.59
C ILE A 98 -1.26 9.17 10.83
N ILE A 99 -1.85 10.20 10.25
CA ILE A 99 -1.27 11.55 10.23
C ILE A 99 -2.21 12.58 10.87
N ARG A 100 -3.52 12.38 10.78
CA ARG A 100 -4.53 13.37 11.18
C ARG A 100 -5.15 12.99 12.53
N PRO A 101 -5.61 13.97 13.32
CA PRO A 101 -6.09 13.72 14.69
C PRO A 101 -7.47 13.05 14.77
N THR A 102 -8.30 13.19 13.74
CA THR A 102 -9.65 12.60 13.71
C THR A 102 -9.76 11.51 12.64
N VAL A 103 -10.66 10.57 12.88
CA VAL A 103 -10.85 9.39 12.02
C VAL A 103 -11.24 9.79 10.59
N LEU A 104 -12.18 10.74 10.42
CA LEU A 104 -12.58 11.15 9.08
C LEU A 104 -11.49 11.96 8.38
N ASP A 105 -10.81 12.86 9.11
CA ASP A 105 -9.75 13.66 8.50
C ASP A 105 -8.60 12.76 8.01
N ASP A 106 -8.29 11.69 8.74
CA ASP A 106 -7.25 10.74 8.33
C ASP A 106 -7.70 9.89 7.14
N ALA A 107 -8.87 9.28 7.21
CA ALA A 107 -9.42 8.48 6.12
C ALA A 107 -9.56 9.26 4.80
N SER A 108 -9.81 10.56 4.86
CA SER A 108 -9.97 11.45 3.69
C SER A 108 -8.69 12.18 3.27
N TYR A 109 -7.62 12.05 4.04
CA TYR A 109 -6.41 12.86 3.88
C TYR A 109 -5.75 12.69 2.51
N ALA A 110 -5.66 11.47 2.00
CA ALA A 110 -5.11 11.21 0.67
C ALA A 110 -5.93 11.93 -0.42
N CYS A 111 -7.27 11.80 -0.37
CA CYS A 111 -8.16 12.48 -1.32
C CYS A 111 -8.04 14.01 -1.26
N LEU A 112 -7.89 14.57 -0.06
CA LEU A 112 -7.66 16.01 0.14
C LEU A 112 -6.34 16.46 -0.52
N ASN A 113 -5.26 15.71 -0.36
CA ASN A 113 -3.95 16.02 -0.96
C ASN A 113 -3.98 16.01 -2.49
N TYR A 114 -4.86 15.20 -3.08
CA TYR A 114 -5.09 15.21 -4.54
C TYR A 114 -6.15 16.22 -4.96
N ALA A 115 -6.56 17.14 -4.08
CA ALA A 115 -7.54 18.20 -4.32
C ALA A 115 -8.89 17.66 -4.88
N MET A 116 -9.30 16.48 -4.44
CA MET A 116 -10.59 15.90 -4.82
C MET A 116 -11.73 16.65 -4.12
N PRO A 117 -12.73 17.18 -4.84
CA PRO A 117 -13.81 17.96 -4.21
C PRO A 117 -14.70 17.11 -3.30
N ASP A 118 -14.80 15.80 -3.55
CA ASP A 118 -15.59 14.81 -2.83
C ASP A 118 -14.77 14.04 -1.75
N TYR A 119 -13.64 14.61 -1.30
CA TYR A 119 -12.72 13.93 -0.38
C TYR A 119 -13.37 13.42 0.91
N ARG A 120 -14.29 14.21 1.51
CA ARG A 120 -14.98 13.80 2.74
C ARG A 120 -15.95 12.63 2.51
N GLU A 121 -16.67 12.65 1.39
CA GLU A 121 -17.57 11.57 1.02
C GLU A 121 -16.82 10.27 0.77
N ARG A 122 -15.68 10.36 0.09
CA ARG A 122 -14.78 9.21 -0.12
C ARG A 122 -14.25 8.66 1.21
N GLY A 123 -13.85 9.53 2.13
CA GLY A 123 -13.43 9.13 3.47
C GLY A 123 -14.54 8.41 4.22
N LEU A 124 -15.77 8.94 4.22
CA LEU A 124 -16.94 8.30 4.86
C LEU A 124 -17.25 6.93 4.25
N GLN A 125 -17.22 6.81 2.93
CA GLN A 125 -17.44 5.52 2.23
C GLN A 125 -16.35 4.50 2.59
N ALA A 126 -15.09 4.93 2.62
CA ALA A 126 -13.96 4.08 3.00
C ALA A 126 -14.08 3.59 4.45
N LEU A 127 -14.47 4.49 5.39
CA LEU A 127 -14.72 4.12 6.78
C LEU A 127 -15.86 3.09 6.90
N GLU A 128 -16.94 3.27 6.16
CA GLU A 128 -18.04 2.29 6.16
C GLU A 128 -17.62 0.94 5.60
N GLN A 129 -16.86 0.92 4.49
CA GLN A 129 -16.32 -0.31 3.88
C GLN A 129 -15.37 -1.05 4.83
N CYS A 130 -14.60 -0.31 5.64
CA CYS A 130 -13.66 -0.89 6.62
C CYS A 130 -14.29 -1.15 7.99
N GLY A 131 -15.62 -1.03 8.15
CA GLY A 131 -16.30 -1.35 9.42
C GLY A 131 -16.15 -0.29 10.51
N LEU A 132 -15.78 0.94 10.16
CA LEU A 132 -15.64 2.08 11.08
C LEU A 132 -16.81 3.07 11.00
N LYS A 133 -17.96 2.63 10.48
CA LYS A 133 -19.19 3.44 10.44
C LYS A 133 -19.56 3.96 11.83
N GLY A 134 -19.85 5.25 11.96
CA GLY A 134 -20.22 5.90 13.22
C GLY A 134 -19.04 6.39 14.05
N LYS A 135 -17.80 6.20 13.56
CA LYS A 135 -16.58 6.65 14.24
C LYS A 135 -15.88 7.86 13.58
N GLN A 136 -16.54 8.47 12.60
CA GLN A 136 -15.97 9.56 11.80
C GLN A 136 -15.54 10.78 12.63
N ASP A 137 -16.22 11.02 13.75
CA ASP A 137 -15.95 12.16 14.64
C ASP A 137 -15.03 11.81 15.84
N ASP A 138 -14.67 10.52 15.98
CA ASP A 138 -13.77 10.06 17.04
C ASP A 138 -12.35 10.58 16.77
N PHE A 139 -11.60 10.77 17.87
CA PHE A 139 -10.16 10.97 17.81
C PHE A 139 -9.43 9.64 17.67
N ILE A 140 -8.28 9.65 16.99
CA ILE A 140 -7.49 8.44 16.72
C ILE A 140 -7.12 7.68 17.99
N TRP A 141 -6.79 8.37 19.07
CA TRP A 141 -6.45 7.74 20.35
C TRP A 141 -7.61 7.06 21.09
N GLN A 142 -8.84 7.20 20.59
CA GLN A 142 -10.03 6.48 21.08
C GLN A 142 -10.23 5.14 20.39
N LEU A 143 -9.47 4.87 19.32
CA LEU A 143 -9.53 3.63 18.57
C LEU A 143 -8.71 2.51 19.28
N SER A 144 -9.20 1.27 19.17
CA SER A 144 -8.37 0.11 19.50
C SER A 144 -7.31 -0.10 18.40
N GLY A 145 -6.24 -0.87 18.69
CA GLY A 145 -5.20 -1.18 17.70
C GLY A 145 -5.77 -1.78 16.40
N GLY A 146 -6.73 -2.70 16.50
CA GLY A 146 -7.41 -3.24 15.32
C GLY A 146 -8.21 -2.18 14.56
N GLN A 147 -8.87 -1.24 15.25
CA GLN A 147 -9.58 -0.13 14.60
C GLN A 147 -8.61 0.86 13.94
N THR A 148 -7.45 1.08 14.53
CA THR A 148 -6.39 1.92 13.92
C THR A 148 -5.87 1.29 12.64
N HIS A 149 -5.71 -0.03 12.61
CA HIS A 149 -5.37 -0.75 11.38
C HIS A 149 -6.46 -0.61 10.29
N LEU A 150 -7.73 -0.75 10.68
CA LEU A 150 -8.85 -0.54 9.75
C LEU A 150 -8.90 0.91 9.24
N LEU A 151 -8.49 1.89 10.05
CA LEU A 151 -8.36 3.29 9.62
C LEU A 151 -7.25 3.47 8.57
N ALA A 152 -6.08 2.88 8.78
CA ALA A 152 -5.01 2.89 7.79
C ALA A 152 -5.46 2.27 6.45
N LEU A 153 -6.22 1.17 6.52
CA LEU A 153 -6.85 0.55 5.36
C LEU A 153 -7.86 1.50 4.70
N ALA A 154 -8.73 2.16 5.48
CA ALA A 154 -9.68 3.13 4.97
C ALA A 154 -9.00 4.27 4.22
N GLY A 155 -7.89 4.82 4.76
CA GLY A 155 -7.07 5.81 4.08
C GLY A 155 -6.54 5.33 2.73
N ALA A 156 -6.05 4.09 2.65
CA ALA A 156 -5.54 3.51 1.42
C ALA A 156 -6.64 3.27 0.37
N VAL A 157 -7.84 2.83 0.76
CA VAL A 157 -8.94 2.53 -0.18
C VAL A 157 -9.77 3.77 -0.56
N SER A 158 -9.65 4.88 0.17
CA SER A 158 -10.41 6.10 -0.11
C SER A 158 -10.16 6.66 -1.52
N LEU A 159 -8.96 6.46 -2.06
CA LEU A 159 -8.59 6.81 -3.44
C LEU A 159 -9.19 5.85 -4.48
N GLN A 160 -9.78 4.72 -4.07
CA GLN A 160 -10.27 3.65 -4.94
C GLN A 160 -9.17 3.13 -5.88
N PRO A 161 -8.04 2.66 -5.34
CA PRO A 161 -6.91 2.22 -6.14
C PRO A 161 -7.26 0.98 -6.98
N GLU A 162 -6.56 0.79 -8.09
CA GLU A 162 -6.69 -0.40 -8.94
C GLU A 162 -5.97 -1.62 -8.36
N VAL A 163 -4.93 -1.38 -7.55
CA VAL A 163 -4.15 -2.37 -6.82
C VAL A 163 -4.08 -1.96 -5.36
N LEU A 164 -4.30 -2.89 -4.44
CA LEU A 164 -4.11 -2.69 -3.01
C LEU A 164 -3.04 -3.66 -2.50
N ILE A 165 -2.01 -3.12 -1.87
CA ILE A 165 -0.92 -3.86 -1.26
C ILE A 165 -1.08 -3.80 0.26
N LEU A 166 -1.11 -4.97 0.90
CA LEU A 166 -1.14 -5.11 2.35
C LEU A 166 0.15 -5.81 2.79
N ASP A 167 1.02 -5.08 3.47
CA ASP A 167 2.30 -5.61 3.95
C ASP A 167 2.16 -6.12 5.39
N GLU A 168 2.14 -7.44 5.58
CA GLU A 168 1.93 -8.13 6.85
C GLU A 168 0.66 -7.69 7.63
N PRO A 169 -0.54 -7.71 7.00
CA PRO A 169 -1.75 -7.08 7.54
C PRO A 169 -2.28 -7.72 8.84
N ILE A 170 -1.83 -8.92 9.19
CA ILE A 170 -2.32 -9.68 10.37
C ILE A 170 -1.31 -9.77 11.52
N ALA A 171 -0.11 -9.20 11.36
CA ALA A 171 0.96 -9.34 12.36
C ALA A 171 0.60 -8.72 13.73
N GLN A 172 -0.37 -7.82 13.81
CA GLN A 172 -0.80 -7.12 15.02
C GLN A 172 -2.30 -7.23 15.32
N LEU A 173 -3.04 -8.04 14.55
CA LEU A 173 -4.47 -8.27 14.80
C LEU A 173 -4.68 -9.34 15.88
N ASP A 174 -5.67 -9.12 16.76
CA ASP A 174 -6.19 -10.16 17.64
C ASP A 174 -6.65 -11.35 16.77
N PRO A 175 -6.34 -12.61 17.13
CA PRO A 175 -6.75 -13.81 16.39
C PRO A 175 -8.26 -13.93 16.07
N LYS A 176 -9.09 -13.12 16.71
CA LYS A 176 -10.54 -13.04 16.43
C LYS A 176 -10.90 -12.12 15.27
N HIS A 177 -9.96 -11.33 14.78
CA HIS A 177 -10.14 -10.34 13.69
C HIS A 177 -9.15 -10.55 12.53
N ALA A 178 -8.40 -11.66 12.55
CA ALA A 178 -7.45 -12.05 11.50
C ALA A 178 -8.11 -12.93 10.44
#